data_b5256a11f848960543e207a0108bd246
#
_entry.id   b5256a11f848960543e207a0108bd246
#
_cell.length_a   1.000
_cell.length_b   1.000
_cell.length_c   1.000
_cell.angle_alpha   90.00
_cell.angle_beta   90.00
_cell.angle_gamma   90.00
#
_symmetry.space_group_name_H-M   'P 1'
#
loop_
_entity.id
_entity.type
_entity.pdbx_description
1 polymer ?
#
loop_
_entity_poly.entity_id
_entity_poly.type
_entity_poly.pdbx_seq_one_letter_code
_entity_poly.pdbx_strand_id
1 'polypeptide(L)'
;MKREDFAILKERVHRRELVYLDNAATSQKPQAVIDAISEAYTHWNSNIHRGVHHLSQVATSKHEEARQKVADFIGAKSSDEIIFTKGTTDSLNALAFSFGEAFIGEGDEIIVSGLEHHSNIVPWQMLCERKKAVLRHIPLREDLSLDIEAFKGLLSARTKLVSVAHVSNVLGTIQPIEEIIRLAHAQGVPVGIDGAQSVPHMQVNVQALDCDFLAFSGHKMYGPTGIGVLYGKREWLEKLPPHEGGGEMINHVRWSGTTYNELPYKFEAGTPNFVGSYALSKAIDYIQALGWEAIEAHERELTEYCEAQLSAIEGVHIYAEHQPKAGVISFNIFTNHQSPITNHQSLLHPFDVGTLLDQQGVAVRTGHHCAEPLIDALGVPGTVRVSFGLYNDKADIDAFIAALKKAIMMLS
;
A
#
# COMPACT_ATOMS: atom_id res chain seq x y z
N MET A 1 -16.03 -9.43 13.74
CA MET A 1 -14.55 -9.45 13.66
C MET A 1 -14.00 -9.57 15.08
N LYS A 2 -12.88 -10.25 15.30
CA LYS A 2 -12.41 -10.57 16.65
C LYS A 2 -11.38 -9.57 17.15
N ARG A 3 -11.83 -8.48 17.79
CA ARG A 3 -10.96 -7.45 18.39
C ARG A 3 -9.98 -8.04 19.43
N GLU A 4 -10.39 -9.10 20.12
CA GLU A 4 -9.58 -9.81 21.14
C GLU A 4 -8.32 -10.47 20.59
N ASP A 5 -8.25 -10.75 19.28
CA ASP A 5 -7.07 -11.32 18.63
C ASP A 5 -5.90 -10.32 18.54
N PHE A 6 -6.16 -9.03 18.79
CA PHE A 6 -5.18 -7.93 18.67
C PHE A 6 -4.80 -7.39 20.07
N ALA A 7 -3.74 -7.94 20.64
CA ALA A 7 -3.34 -7.65 22.02
C ALA A 7 -3.08 -6.17 22.30
N ILE A 8 -2.53 -5.44 21.33
CA ILE A 8 -2.20 -4.00 21.45
C ILE A 8 -3.44 -3.12 21.71
N LEU A 9 -4.63 -3.54 21.31
CA LEU A 9 -5.85 -2.76 21.52
C LEU A 9 -6.30 -2.72 23.00
N LYS A 10 -5.63 -3.48 23.87
CA LYS A 10 -5.80 -3.41 25.33
C LYS A 10 -4.94 -2.33 25.98
N GLU A 11 -4.01 -1.74 25.21
CA GLU A 11 -3.14 -0.68 25.71
C GLU A 11 -3.92 0.61 25.98
N ARG A 12 -3.39 1.39 26.91
CA ARG A 12 -3.93 2.70 27.25
C ARG A 12 -2.96 3.80 26.85
N VAL A 13 -3.45 4.76 26.08
CA VAL A 13 -2.71 5.96 25.66
C VAL A 13 -3.28 7.16 26.43
N HIS A 14 -2.41 7.92 27.10
CA HIS A 14 -2.82 9.04 27.97
C HIS A 14 -3.90 8.66 29.01
N ARG A 15 -3.83 7.45 29.54
CA ARG A 15 -4.80 6.84 30.50
C ARG A 15 -6.19 6.59 29.89
N ARG A 16 -6.35 6.67 28.57
CA ARG A 16 -7.57 6.37 27.83
C ARG A 16 -7.44 5.05 27.08
N GLU A 17 -8.54 4.43 26.73
CA GLU A 17 -8.54 3.29 25.82
C GLU A 17 -8.04 3.71 24.43
N LEU A 18 -7.24 2.88 23.80
CA LEU A 18 -6.72 3.14 22.47
C LEU A 18 -7.81 2.96 21.42
N VAL A 19 -8.07 4.03 20.67
CA VAL A 19 -8.84 4.01 19.42
C VAL A 19 -7.86 4.17 18.27
N TYR A 20 -7.54 3.09 17.57
CA TYR A 20 -6.52 3.09 16.52
C TYR A 20 -7.17 3.20 15.14
N LEU A 21 -7.06 4.35 14.48
CA LEU A 21 -7.64 4.70 13.18
C LEU A 21 -6.58 5.12 12.16
N ASP A 22 -5.33 4.61 12.27
CA ASP A 22 -4.24 4.87 11.31
C ASP A 22 -3.80 3.59 10.56
N ASN A 23 -4.78 2.75 10.17
CA ASN A 23 -4.53 1.46 9.53
C ASN A 23 -3.91 1.58 8.13
N ALA A 24 -4.21 2.64 7.39
CA ALA A 24 -3.60 2.90 6.08
C ALA A 24 -2.09 3.22 6.16
N ALA A 25 -1.57 3.57 7.35
CA ALA A 25 -0.13 3.65 7.60
C ALA A 25 0.46 2.27 7.94
N THR A 26 -0.13 1.57 8.90
CA THR A 26 0.20 0.18 9.26
C THR A 26 -0.98 -0.42 10.05
N SER A 27 -1.37 -1.64 9.76
CA SER A 27 -2.37 -2.35 10.54
C SER A 27 -1.76 -2.98 11.80
N GLN A 28 -2.55 -3.24 12.83
CA GLN A 28 -2.12 -4.02 14.00
C GLN A 28 -2.03 -5.52 13.65
N LYS A 29 -1.32 -6.29 14.47
CA LYS A 29 -1.02 -7.70 14.18
C LYS A 29 -1.85 -8.61 15.05
N PRO A 30 -2.56 -9.59 14.45
CA PRO A 30 -3.24 -10.61 15.25
C PRO A 30 -2.22 -11.49 15.98
N GLN A 31 -2.60 -12.06 17.11
CA GLN A 31 -1.72 -12.88 17.92
C GLN A 31 -1.07 -14.02 17.15
N ALA A 32 -1.79 -14.63 16.20
CA ALA A 32 -1.27 -15.70 15.35
C ALA A 32 -0.03 -15.29 14.51
N VAL A 33 0.06 -14.02 14.09
CA VAL A 33 1.23 -13.48 13.39
C VAL A 33 2.40 -13.26 14.33
N ILE A 34 2.13 -12.76 15.55
CA ILE A 34 3.14 -12.57 16.59
C ILE A 34 3.73 -13.93 17.01
N ASP A 35 2.86 -14.91 17.23
CA ASP A 35 3.26 -16.27 17.61
C ASP A 35 4.10 -16.93 16.51
N ALA A 36 3.77 -16.74 15.25
CA ALA A 36 4.53 -17.26 14.12
C ALA A 36 5.98 -16.74 14.09
N ILE A 37 6.18 -15.45 14.37
CA ILE A 37 7.53 -14.87 14.46
C ILE A 37 8.31 -15.51 15.64
N SER A 38 7.66 -15.64 16.79
CA SER A 38 8.23 -16.26 17.97
C SER A 38 8.57 -17.73 17.74
N GLU A 39 7.64 -18.50 17.14
CA GLU A 39 7.85 -19.90 16.73
C GLU A 39 9.08 -20.06 15.84
N ALA A 40 9.19 -19.21 14.81
CA ALA A 40 10.28 -19.27 13.86
C ALA A 40 11.66 -19.16 14.55
N TYR A 41 11.85 -18.15 15.38
CA TYR A 41 13.12 -17.94 16.08
C TYR A 41 13.36 -18.97 17.19
N THR A 42 12.32 -19.49 17.83
CA THR A 42 12.46 -20.42 18.94
C THR A 42 12.76 -21.85 18.48
N HIS A 43 12.15 -22.29 17.35
CA HIS A 43 12.12 -23.72 17.03
C HIS A 43 12.86 -24.11 15.75
N TRP A 44 12.99 -23.22 14.74
CA TRP A 44 13.56 -23.62 13.46
C TRP A 44 14.38 -22.53 12.75
N ASN A 45 14.88 -21.53 13.49
CA ASN A 45 15.74 -20.49 12.92
C ASN A 45 17.01 -21.07 12.30
N SER A 46 17.16 -20.90 10.99
CA SER A 46 18.32 -21.34 10.22
C SER A 46 18.39 -20.63 8.89
N ASN A 47 19.58 -20.54 8.28
CA ASN A 47 19.67 -20.12 6.88
C ASN A 47 18.96 -21.12 5.97
N ILE A 48 18.43 -20.64 4.86
CA ILE A 48 17.58 -21.40 3.93
C ILE A 48 18.31 -21.75 2.64
N HIS A 49 17.74 -22.67 1.85
CA HIS A 49 18.15 -23.18 0.53
C HIS A 49 19.45 -23.99 0.51
N ARG A 50 20.54 -23.53 1.14
CA ARG A 50 21.87 -24.14 0.99
C ARG A 50 22.28 -25.08 2.12
N GLY A 51 21.54 -25.07 3.23
CA GLY A 51 21.84 -25.95 4.36
C GLY A 51 21.33 -27.37 4.14
N VAL A 52 22.19 -28.37 4.43
CA VAL A 52 21.82 -29.79 4.30
C VAL A 52 21.24 -30.37 5.60
N HIS A 53 21.20 -29.59 6.67
CA HIS A 53 20.71 -30.04 7.98
C HIS A 53 19.20 -29.74 8.15
N HIS A 54 18.60 -30.49 9.09
CA HIS A 54 17.13 -30.48 9.30
C HIS A 54 16.51 -29.08 9.45
N LEU A 55 17.11 -28.20 10.28
CA LEU A 55 16.55 -26.87 10.51
C LEU A 55 16.52 -26.03 9.22
N SER A 56 17.55 -26.12 8.38
CA SER A 56 17.59 -25.43 7.09
C SER A 56 16.51 -25.94 6.15
N GLN A 57 16.27 -27.25 6.12
CA GLN A 57 15.19 -27.83 5.30
C GLN A 57 13.81 -27.38 5.77
N VAL A 58 13.55 -27.35 7.09
CA VAL A 58 12.31 -26.87 7.66
C VAL A 58 12.09 -25.38 7.33
N ALA A 59 13.11 -24.55 7.54
CA ALA A 59 13.01 -23.11 7.24
C ALA A 59 12.78 -22.85 5.74
N THR A 60 13.47 -23.59 4.86
CA THR A 60 13.27 -23.53 3.41
C THR A 60 11.84 -23.91 3.04
N SER A 61 11.33 -25.05 3.54
CA SER A 61 9.96 -25.49 3.25
C SER A 61 8.94 -24.44 3.65
N LYS A 62 9.02 -23.90 4.88
CA LYS A 62 8.11 -22.86 5.37
C LYS A 62 8.18 -21.57 4.54
N HIS A 63 9.36 -21.19 4.06
CA HIS A 63 9.53 -20.01 3.20
C HIS A 63 8.87 -20.20 1.83
N GLU A 64 9.12 -21.34 1.19
CA GLU A 64 8.53 -21.64 -0.14
C GLU A 64 7.03 -21.94 -0.05
N GLU A 65 6.55 -22.56 1.02
CA GLU A 65 5.10 -22.70 1.29
C GLU A 65 4.44 -21.32 1.46
N ALA A 66 5.12 -20.36 2.11
CA ALA A 66 4.62 -18.99 2.22
C ALA A 66 4.58 -18.29 0.85
N ARG A 67 5.58 -18.53 -0.02
CA ARG A 67 5.58 -18.00 -1.41
C ARG A 67 4.40 -18.54 -2.21
N GLN A 68 4.17 -19.85 -2.15
CA GLN A 68 3.02 -20.47 -2.82
C GLN A 68 1.70 -19.90 -2.29
N LYS A 69 1.58 -19.70 -0.97
CA LYS A 69 0.38 -19.10 -0.37
C LYS A 69 0.15 -17.67 -0.83
N VAL A 70 1.19 -16.87 -1.00
CA VAL A 70 1.08 -15.53 -1.60
C VAL A 70 0.60 -15.63 -3.04
N ALA A 71 1.15 -16.54 -3.84
CA ALA A 71 0.71 -16.76 -5.22
C ALA A 71 -0.78 -17.10 -5.30
N ASP A 72 -1.22 -18.05 -4.48
CA ASP A 72 -2.63 -18.47 -4.40
C ASP A 72 -3.54 -17.30 -3.95
N PHE A 73 -3.08 -16.50 -2.99
CA PHE A 73 -3.83 -15.39 -2.42
C PHE A 73 -4.14 -14.29 -3.42
N ILE A 74 -3.19 -13.96 -4.30
CA ILE A 74 -3.38 -12.94 -5.35
C ILE A 74 -3.73 -13.54 -6.71
N GLY A 75 -3.90 -14.86 -6.80
CA GLY A 75 -4.26 -15.56 -8.03
C GLY A 75 -3.15 -15.56 -9.10
N ALA A 76 -1.86 -15.58 -8.71
CA ALA A 76 -0.75 -15.74 -9.64
C ALA A 76 -0.72 -17.15 -10.25
N LYS A 77 -0.15 -17.31 -11.45
CA LYS A 77 -0.06 -18.62 -12.14
C LYS A 77 0.95 -19.57 -11.50
N SER A 78 2.01 -19.01 -10.92
CA SER A 78 3.11 -19.77 -10.33
C SER A 78 3.74 -18.98 -9.19
N SER A 79 4.26 -19.67 -8.18
CA SER A 79 5.10 -19.07 -7.15
C SER A 79 6.37 -18.41 -7.69
N ASP A 80 6.83 -18.80 -8.88
CA ASP A 80 7.99 -18.18 -9.54
C ASP A 80 7.73 -16.71 -9.95
N GLU A 81 6.47 -16.29 -9.99
CA GLU A 81 6.04 -14.92 -10.24
C GLU A 81 6.04 -14.04 -8.98
N ILE A 82 6.37 -14.61 -7.81
CA ILE A 82 6.37 -13.95 -6.52
C ILE A 82 7.80 -13.69 -6.05
N ILE A 83 8.16 -12.43 -5.88
CA ILE A 83 9.45 -11.98 -5.37
C ILE A 83 9.22 -11.36 -4.00
N PHE A 84 9.90 -11.86 -2.96
CA PHE A 84 9.87 -11.24 -1.65
C PHE A 84 10.79 -10.03 -1.60
N THR A 85 10.28 -8.94 -1.05
CA THR A 85 10.96 -7.66 -0.89
C THR A 85 10.79 -7.15 0.55
N LYS A 86 11.30 -5.95 0.84
CA LYS A 86 11.14 -5.34 2.17
C LYS A 86 9.80 -4.61 2.34
N GLY A 87 9.04 -4.42 1.25
CA GLY A 87 7.76 -3.71 1.21
C GLY A 87 7.48 -3.11 -0.17
N THR A 88 6.31 -2.49 -0.35
CA THR A 88 5.90 -1.87 -1.61
C THR A 88 6.94 -0.89 -2.17
N THR A 89 7.54 -0.06 -1.32
CA THR A 89 8.58 0.89 -1.74
C THR A 89 9.77 0.17 -2.36
N ASP A 90 10.24 -0.92 -1.75
CA ASP A 90 11.33 -1.73 -2.26
C ASP A 90 10.94 -2.43 -3.58
N SER A 91 9.73 -2.98 -3.65
CA SER A 91 9.17 -3.58 -4.86
C SER A 91 9.15 -2.63 -6.05
N LEU A 92 8.66 -1.39 -5.83
CA LEU A 92 8.58 -0.38 -6.88
C LEU A 92 9.97 0.15 -7.29
N ASN A 93 10.92 0.26 -6.34
CA ASN A 93 12.31 0.58 -6.67
C ASN A 93 12.98 -0.54 -7.48
N ALA A 94 12.77 -1.81 -7.10
CA ALA A 94 13.28 -2.97 -7.84
C ALA A 94 12.73 -3.00 -9.26
N LEU A 95 11.42 -2.78 -9.42
CA LEU A 95 10.78 -2.68 -10.72
C LEU A 95 11.33 -1.50 -11.53
N ALA A 96 11.44 -0.31 -10.94
CA ALA A 96 11.94 0.88 -11.61
C ALA A 96 13.40 0.71 -12.09
N PHE A 97 14.23 0.05 -11.28
CA PHE A 97 15.60 -0.27 -11.69
C PHE A 97 15.61 -1.29 -12.83
N SER A 98 15.01 -2.46 -12.62
CA SER A 98 15.11 -3.58 -13.58
C SER A 98 14.43 -3.27 -14.91
N PHE A 99 13.21 -2.69 -14.86
CA PHE A 99 12.48 -2.28 -16.05
C PHE A 99 13.20 -1.12 -16.78
N GLY A 100 13.70 -0.16 -15.99
CA GLY A 100 14.45 0.98 -16.51
C GLY A 100 15.72 0.59 -17.25
N GLU A 101 16.47 -0.38 -16.72
CA GLU A 101 17.69 -0.86 -17.39
C GLU A 101 17.37 -1.66 -18.66
N ALA A 102 16.27 -2.41 -18.68
CA ALA A 102 15.90 -3.25 -19.82
C ALA A 102 15.22 -2.49 -20.97
N PHE A 103 14.35 -1.51 -20.65
CA PHE A 103 13.38 -1.01 -21.62
C PHE A 103 13.27 0.52 -21.74
N ILE A 104 13.93 1.30 -20.86
CA ILE A 104 13.80 2.76 -20.87
C ILE A 104 15.04 3.42 -21.45
N GLY A 105 14.83 4.26 -22.46
CA GLY A 105 15.83 5.11 -23.12
C GLY A 105 15.45 6.59 -23.09
N GLU A 106 16.29 7.42 -23.72
CA GLU A 106 16.09 8.87 -23.83
C GLU A 106 14.78 9.19 -24.59
N GLY A 107 13.93 10.03 -23.99
CA GLY A 107 12.68 10.47 -24.56
C GLY A 107 11.51 9.49 -24.40
N ASP A 108 11.73 8.30 -23.84
CA ASP A 108 10.65 7.38 -23.48
C ASP A 108 9.79 7.98 -22.33
N GLU A 109 8.56 7.53 -22.22
CA GLU A 109 7.59 8.06 -21.26
C GLU A 109 7.11 6.97 -20.29
N ILE A 110 7.00 7.34 -19.01
CA ILE A 110 6.36 6.55 -17.96
C ILE A 110 5.15 7.35 -17.48
N ILE A 111 4.01 6.68 -17.29
CA ILE A 111 2.77 7.31 -16.81
C ILE A 111 2.45 6.81 -15.41
N VAL A 112 2.23 7.73 -14.47
CA VAL A 112 1.69 7.48 -13.13
C VAL A 112 0.34 8.16 -12.98
N SER A 113 -0.36 8.03 -11.84
CA SER A 113 -1.56 8.82 -11.59
C SER A 113 -1.29 10.05 -10.71
N GLY A 114 -2.22 11.01 -10.69
CA GLY A 114 -2.19 12.15 -9.76
C GLY A 114 -2.50 11.78 -8.31
N LEU A 115 -2.76 10.49 -8.01
CA LEU A 115 -3.14 9.99 -6.69
C LEU A 115 -2.02 9.20 -5.99
N GLU A 116 -0.81 9.17 -6.56
CA GLU A 116 0.24 8.25 -6.13
C GLU A 116 0.85 8.59 -4.77
N HIS A 117 1.16 7.55 -4.03
CA HIS A 117 2.11 7.63 -2.91
C HIS A 117 3.52 7.92 -3.44
N HIS A 118 4.35 8.61 -2.66
CA HIS A 118 5.74 8.93 -3.04
C HIS A 118 6.55 7.72 -3.52
N SER A 119 6.29 6.52 -2.99
CA SER A 119 6.96 5.29 -3.44
C SER A 119 6.64 4.89 -4.89
N ASN A 120 5.55 5.40 -5.47
CA ASN A 120 5.22 5.21 -6.89
C ASN A 120 5.40 6.48 -7.73
N ILE A 121 6.12 7.48 -7.22
CA ILE A 121 6.54 8.67 -7.94
C ILE A 121 8.06 8.75 -7.99
N VAL A 122 8.71 8.77 -6.83
CA VAL A 122 10.14 9.08 -6.69
C VAL A 122 11.04 8.10 -7.44
N PRO A 123 10.83 6.76 -7.39
CA PRO A 123 11.66 5.83 -8.16
C PRO A 123 11.60 6.10 -9.69
N TRP A 124 10.44 6.50 -10.19
CA TRP A 124 10.26 6.85 -11.60
C TRP A 124 10.91 8.18 -11.95
N GLN A 125 10.85 9.19 -11.08
CA GLN A 125 11.58 10.46 -11.25
C GLN A 125 13.09 10.20 -11.31
N MET A 126 13.65 9.43 -10.39
CA MET A 126 15.06 9.05 -10.38
C MET A 126 15.47 8.28 -11.64
N LEU A 127 14.60 7.39 -12.14
CA LEU A 127 14.83 6.67 -13.39
C LEU A 127 14.81 7.63 -14.58
N CYS A 128 13.79 8.47 -14.68
CA CYS A 128 13.65 9.43 -15.79
C CYS A 128 14.83 10.41 -15.84
N GLU A 129 15.29 10.90 -14.70
CA GLU A 129 16.49 11.75 -14.63
C GLU A 129 17.73 11.01 -15.18
N ARG A 130 17.96 9.76 -14.71
CA ARG A 130 19.12 8.95 -15.12
C ARG A 130 19.11 8.56 -16.59
N LYS A 131 17.92 8.25 -17.14
CA LYS A 131 17.73 7.76 -18.51
C LYS A 131 17.34 8.87 -19.50
N LYS A 132 17.14 10.11 -19.04
CA LYS A 132 16.57 11.24 -19.81
C LYS A 132 15.20 10.91 -20.42
N ALA A 133 14.41 10.15 -19.69
CA ALA A 133 13.02 9.82 -19.99
C ALA A 133 12.09 10.87 -19.37
N VAL A 134 10.79 10.76 -19.63
CA VAL A 134 9.78 11.73 -19.17
C VAL A 134 8.76 11.03 -18.29
N LEU A 135 8.54 11.57 -17.08
CA LEU A 135 7.44 11.17 -16.22
C LEU A 135 6.20 12.01 -16.56
N ARG A 136 5.10 11.33 -16.88
CA ARG A 136 3.77 11.91 -17.11
C ARG A 136 2.85 11.49 -15.98
N HIS A 137 1.78 12.26 -15.73
CA HIS A 137 0.75 11.84 -14.80
C HIS A 137 -0.66 12.03 -15.36
N ILE A 138 -1.55 11.11 -14.99
CA ILE A 138 -2.98 11.19 -15.27
C ILE A 138 -3.56 12.27 -14.34
N PRO A 139 -4.13 13.36 -14.85
CA PRO A 139 -4.69 14.41 -14.01
C PRO A 139 -5.96 13.95 -13.28
N LEU A 140 -6.35 14.73 -12.27
CA LEU A 140 -7.61 14.57 -11.56
C LEU A 140 -8.68 15.48 -12.16
N ARG A 141 -9.93 15.04 -12.10
CA ARG A 141 -11.11 15.86 -12.32
C ARG A 141 -11.45 16.65 -11.05
N GLU A 142 -12.43 17.55 -11.16
CA GLU A 142 -12.92 18.35 -10.03
C GLU A 142 -13.48 17.49 -8.87
N ASP A 143 -14.03 16.32 -9.19
CA ASP A 143 -14.52 15.34 -8.21
C ASP A 143 -13.43 14.45 -7.62
N LEU A 144 -12.15 14.72 -7.93
CA LEU A 144 -10.97 13.96 -7.53
C LEU A 144 -10.86 12.55 -8.13
N SER A 145 -11.68 12.20 -9.12
CA SER A 145 -11.51 11.00 -9.94
C SER A 145 -10.39 11.18 -10.97
N LEU A 146 -9.81 10.08 -11.45
CA LEU A 146 -8.83 10.12 -12.54
C LEU A 146 -9.50 10.51 -13.87
N ASP A 147 -8.87 11.40 -14.62
CA ASP A 147 -9.34 11.75 -15.97
C ASP A 147 -8.88 10.71 -17.00
N ILE A 148 -9.75 9.74 -17.25
CA ILE A 148 -9.46 8.63 -18.20
C ILE A 148 -9.40 9.14 -19.65
N GLU A 149 -10.11 10.21 -20.00
CA GLU A 149 -9.98 10.78 -21.34
C GLU A 149 -8.61 11.45 -21.54
N ALA A 150 -8.13 12.18 -20.53
CA ALA A 150 -6.77 12.70 -20.55
C ALA A 150 -5.74 11.55 -20.60
N PHE A 151 -5.96 10.44 -19.86
CA PHE A 151 -5.08 9.27 -19.92
C PHE A 151 -4.95 8.70 -21.34
N LYS A 152 -6.07 8.56 -22.07
CA LYS A 152 -6.03 8.12 -23.48
C LYS A 152 -5.14 9.02 -24.34
N GLY A 153 -5.17 10.32 -24.09
CA GLY A 153 -4.32 11.31 -24.78
C GLY A 153 -2.85 11.27 -24.40
N LEU A 154 -2.50 10.72 -23.21
CA LEU A 154 -1.13 10.57 -22.76
C LEU A 154 -0.44 9.33 -23.37
N LEU A 155 -1.21 8.30 -23.73
CA LEU A 155 -0.66 7.09 -24.34
C LEU A 155 -0.09 7.38 -25.73
N SER A 156 1.17 7.06 -25.94
CA SER A 156 1.91 7.31 -27.19
C SER A 156 2.88 6.17 -27.49
N ALA A 157 3.48 6.17 -28.67
CA ALA A 157 4.54 5.22 -29.06
C ALA A 157 5.78 5.29 -28.14
N ARG A 158 5.95 6.38 -27.38
CA ARG A 158 7.02 6.56 -26.41
C ARG A 158 6.64 6.02 -25.01
N THR A 159 5.38 5.78 -24.74
CA THR A 159 4.95 5.22 -23.46
C THR A 159 5.45 3.79 -23.32
N LYS A 160 6.21 3.51 -22.26
CA LYS A 160 6.81 2.18 -22.00
C LYS A 160 6.22 1.47 -20.81
N LEU A 161 5.67 2.22 -19.86
CA LEU A 161 5.08 1.68 -18.64
C LEU A 161 4.00 2.62 -18.10
N VAL A 162 2.93 2.05 -17.55
CA VAL A 162 1.98 2.73 -16.70
C VAL A 162 2.13 2.14 -15.29
N SER A 163 2.27 2.98 -14.25
CA SER A 163 2.36 2.53 -12.85
C SER A 163 1.39 3.34 -12.00
N VAL A 164 0.33 2.68 -11.49
CA VAL A 164 -0.78 3.37 -10.82
C VAL A 164 -1.21 2.66 -9.55
N ALA A 165 -1.65 3.44 -8.56
CA ALA A 165 -2.25 2.92 -7.34
C ALA A 165 -3.66 2.36 -7.63
N HIS A 166 -3.97 1.19 -7.08
CA HIS A 166 -5.32 0.61 -7.14
C HIS A 166 -6.29 1.35 -6.20
N VAL A 167 -5.81 1.72 -5.01
CA VAL A 167 -6.56 2.47 -4.02
C VAL A 167 -5.71 3.62 -3.51
N SER A 168 -6.26 4.83 -3.49
CA SER A 168 -5.56 6.00 -2.95
C SER A 168 -5.34 5.87 -1.44
N ASN A 169 -4.11 6.04 -1.00
CA ASN A 169 -3.77 6.02 0.42
C ASN A 169 -4.23 7.29 1.17
N VAL A 170 -4.63 8.34 0.45
CA VAL A 170 -5.16 9.59 1.00
C VAL A 170 -6.68 9.58 0.98
N LEU A 171 -7.26 9.41 -0.20
CA LEU A 171 -8.72 9.54 -0.40
C LEU A 171 -9.48 8.24 -0.10
N GLY A 172 -8.77 7.09 -0.11
CA GLY A 172 -9.39 5.78 -0.03
C GLY A 172 -10.10 5.32 -1.32
N THR A 173 -10.16 6.18 -2.33
CA THR A 173 -10.90 5.92 -3.57
C THR A 173 -10.32 4.76 -4.36
N ILE A 174 -11.20 3.88 -4.85
CA ILE A 174 -10.86 2.73 -5.69
C ILE A 174 -10.76 3.22 -7.14
N GLN A 175 -9.62 2.98 -7.79
CA GLN A 175 -9.34 3.47 -9.13
C GLN A 175 -9.81 2.49 -10.20
N PRO A 176 -10.19 2.97 -11.41
CA PRO A 176 -10.67 2.15 -12.52
C PRO A 176 -9.50 1.44 -13.24
N ILE A 177 -8.72 0.64 -12.48
CA ILE A 177 -7.49 0.02 -13.01
C ILE A 177 -7.74 -0.95 -14.16
N GLU A 178 -8.88 -1.65 -14.17
CA GLU A 178 -9.25 -2.54 -15.27
C GLU A 178 -9.33 -1.77 -16.61
N GLU A 179 -9.93 -0.57 -16.59
CA GLU A 179 -9.99 0.27 -17.78
C GLU A 179 -8.61 0.81 -18.16
N ILE A 180 -7.80 1.22 -17.19
CA ILE A 180 -6.43 1.69 -17.40
C ILE A 180 -5.58 0.57 -18.02
N ILE A 181 -5.64 -0.65 -17.49
CA ILE A 181 -4.92 -1.82 -18.02
C ILE A 181 -5.36 -2.09 -19.46
N ARG A 182 -6.66 -2.17 -19.71
CA ARG A 182 -7.20 -2.42 -21.04
C ARG A 182 -6.73 -1.39 -22.08
N LEU A 183 -6.73 -0.11 -21.71
CA LEU A 183 -6.30 0.97 -22.60
C LEU A 183 -4.79 0.95 -22.86
N ALA A 184 -3.98 0.70 -21.83
CA ALA A 184 -2.53 0.58 -21.95
C ALA A 184 -2.14 -0.63 -22.82
N HIS A 185 -2.72 -1.81 -22.53
CA HIS A 185 -2.48 -3.04 -23.29
C HIS A 185 -2.89 -2.92 -24.77
N ALA A 186 -3.95 -2.17 -25.08
CA ALA A 186 -4.32 -1.88 -26.47
C ALA A 186 -3.22 -1.15 -27.26
N GLN A 187 -2.27 -0.50 -26.57
CA GLN A 187 -1.07 0.14 -27.15
C GLN A 187 0.20 -0.68 -26.90
N GLY A 188 0.10 -1.91 -26.36
CA GLY A 188 1.25 -2.76 -26.02
C GLY A 188 2.07 -2.27 -24.84
N VAL A 189 1.49 -1.45 -23.96
CA VAL A 189 2.15 -0.87 -22.79
C VAL A 189 1.82 -1.69 -21.54
N PRO A 190 2.82 -2.25 -20.83
CA PRO A 190 2.59 -2.97 -19.57
C PRO A 190 2.16 -2.05 -18.43
N VAL A 191 1.46 -2.64 -17.44
CA VAL A 191 0.90 -1.93 -16.30
C VAL A 191 1.37 -2.55 -14.98
N GLY A 192 1.97 -1.70 -14.14
CA GLY A 192 2.29 -1.99 -12.73
C GLY A 192 1.25 -1.38 -11.80
N ILE A 193 0.85 -2.12 -10.78
CA ILE A 193 -0.15 -1.70 -9.80
C ILE A 193 0.50 -1.58 -8.42
N ASP A 194 0.38 -0.39 -7.81
CA ASP A 194 0.59 -0.25 -6.37
C ASP A 194 -0.66 -0.75 -5.63
N GLY A 195 -0.55 -1.95 -5.09
CA GLY A 195 -1.60 -2.66 -4.35
C GLY A 195 -1.52 -2.46 -2.83
N ALA A 196 -0.69 -1.53 -2.34
CA ALA A 196 -0.46 -1.35 -0.91
C ALA A 196 -1.72 -1.08 -0.09
N GLN A 197 -2.74 -0.47 -0.71
CA GLN A 197 -4.03 -0.18 -0.07
C GLN A 197 -5.18 -1.02 -0.62
N SER A 198 -5.01 -1.79 -1.70
CA SER A 198 -6.05 -2.68 -2.19
C SER A 198 -5.96 -4.08 -1.59
N VAL A 199 -4.76 -4.67 -1.59
CA VAL A 199 -4.54 -6.05 -1.09
C VAL A 199 -4.98 -6.28 0.35
N PRO A 200 -4.89 -5.30 1.29
CA PRO A 200 -5.45 -5.45 2.64
C PRO A 200 -6.97 -5.42 2.73
N HIS A 201 -7.66 -4.79 1.76
CA HIS A 201 -9.06 -4.37 1.89
C HIS A 201 -10.02 -5.06 0.93
N MET A 202 -9.51 -5.67 -0.15
CA MET A 202 -10.33 -6.33 -1.16
C MET A 202 -9.61 -7.50 -1.80
N GLN A 203 -10.37 -8.41 -2.41
CA GLN A 203 -9.78 -9.48 -3.18
C GLN A 203 -9.11 -8.94 -4.44
N VAL A 204 -7.81 -9.19 -4.57
CA VAL A 204 -7.04 -8.86 -5.78
C VAL A 204 -6.68 -10.16 -6.48
N ASN A 205 -7.04 -10.27 -7.77
CA ASN A 205 -6.67 -11.41 -8.62
C ASN A 205 -5.90 -10.89 -9.84
N VAL A 206 -4.60 -11.13 -9.88
CA VAL A 206 -3.69 -10.59 -10.91
C VAL A 206 -3.98 -11.15 -12.30
N GLN A 207 -4.51 -12.37 -12.41
CA GLN A 207 -4.90 -12.95 -13.69
C GLN A 207 -6.20 -12.34 -14.22
N ALA A 208 -7.18 -12.10 -13.34
CA ALA A 208 -8.44 -11.46 -13.73
C ALA A 208 -8.24 -9.99 -14.12
N LEU A 209 -7.38 -9.26 -13.38
CA LEU A 209 -6.98 -7.89 -13.71
C LEU A 209 -6.11 -7.81 -14.96
N ASP A 210 -5.38 -8.87 -15.26
CA ASP A 210 -4.36 -8.93 -16.32
C ASP A 210 -3.22 -7.91 -16.13
N CYS A 211 -2.94 -7.46 -14.89
CA CYS A 211 -1.82 -6.57 -14.62
C CYS A 211 -0.47 -7.28 -14.82
N ASP A 212 0.55 -6.54 -15.25
CA ASP A 212 1.87 -7.11 -15.53
C ASP A 212 2.73 -7.18 -14.27
N PHE A 213 2.53 -6.23 -13.34
CA PHE A 213 3.20 -6.17 -12.03
C PHE A 213 2.22 -5.73 -10.95
N LEU A 214 2.43 -6.24 -9.73
CA LEU A 214 1.71 -5.81 -8.52
C LEU A 214 2.69 -5.72 -7.35
N ALA A 215 2.63 -4.64 -6.58
CA ALA A 215 3.45 -4.44 -5.40
C ALA A 215 2.59 -4.22 -4.16
N PHE A 216 2.91 -4.89 -3.03
CA PHE A 216 2.23 -4.65 -1.75
C PHE A 216 3.12 -4.95 -0.54
N SER A 217 2.69 -4.49 0.64
CA SER A 217 3.44 -4.60 1.89
C SER A 217 2.72 -5.45 2.92
N GLY A 218 3.44 -6.35 3.59
CA GLY A 218 2.89 -7.20 4.65
C GLY A 218 2.35 -6.39 5.83
N HIS A 219 3.03 -5.31 6.23
CA HIS A 219 2.65 -4.54 7.42
C HIS A 219 1.31 -3.81 7.34
N LYS A 220 0.71 -3.68 6.16
CA LYS A 220 -0.62 -3.09 5.97
C LYS A 220 -1.74 -4.12 5.95
N MET A 221 -1.38 -5.39 5.68
CA MET A 221 -2.32 -6.51 5.64
C MET A 221 -2.14 -7.46 6.84
N TYR A 222 -2.00 -6.87 8.03
CA TYR A 222 -1.88 -7.60 9.32
C TYR A 222 -0.60 -8.42 9.49
N GLY A 223 0.28 -8.44 8.49
CA GLY A 223 1.59 -9.10 8.50
C GLY A 223 2.69 -8.24 9.14
N PRO A 224 3.91 -8.76 9.28
CA PRO A 224 5.02 -8.04 9.89
C PRO A 224 5.57 -6.91 9.00
N THR A 225 6.34 -6.01 9.60
CA THR A 225 7.19 -5.05 8.88
C THR A 225 8.37 -5.75 8.21
N GLY A 226 8.98 -5.11 7.20
CA GLY A 226 10.20 -5.63 6.56
C GLY A 226 9.96 -6.82 5.64
N ILE A 227 8.72 -7.06 5.23
CA ILE A 227 8.32 -8.00 4.19
C ILE A 227 7.28 -7.37 3.28
N GLY A 228 7.45 -7.58 1.99
CA GLY A 228 6.53 -7.19 0.93
C GLY A 228 6.66 -8.15 -0.24
N VAL A 229 5.90 -7.87 -1.27
CA VAL A 229 5.83 -8.69 -2.46
C VAL A 229 5.88 -7.82 -3.70
N LEU A 230 6.67 -8.24 -4.68
CA LEU A 230 6.56 -7.87 -6.07
C LEU A 230 6.09 -9.10 -6.85
N TYR A 231 4.88 -9.02 -7.40
CA TYR A 231 4.42 -9.94 -8.44
C TYR A 231 4.81 -9.39 -9.80
N GLY A 232 5.23 -10.27 -10.71
CA GLY A 232 5.40 -9.94 -12.12
C GLY A 232 5.06 -11.13 -12.99
N LYS A 233 4.39 -10.89 -14.15
CA LYS A 233 4.20 -11.96 -15.13
C LYS A 233 5.55 -12.55 -15.51
N ARG A 234 5.65 -13.88 -15.57
CA ARG A 234 6.89 -14.62 -15.87
C ARG A 234 7.62 -14.06 -17.10
N GLU A 235 6.88 -13.77 -18.16
CA GLU A 235 7.43 -13.26 -19.42
C GLU A 235 8.14 -11.90 -19.29
N TRP A 236 7.73 -11.07 -18.33
CA TRP A 236 8.44 -9.83 -17.98
C TRP A 236 9.63 -10.13 -17.09
N LEU A 237 9.44 -10.90 -16.00
CA LEU A 237 10.51 -11.20 -15.07
C LEU A 237 11.71 -11.90 -15.73
N GLU A 238 11.49 -12.76 -16.73
CA GLU A 238 12.57 -13.41 -17.49
C GLU A 238 13.45 -12.40 -18.24
N LYS A 239 12.85 -11.32 -18.76
CA LYS A 239 13.55 -10.29 -19.52
C LYS A 239 14.26 -9.25 -18.64
N LEU A 240 13.80 -9.07 -17.39
CA LEU A 240 14.33 -8.05 -16.48
C LEU A 240 15.68 -8.49 -15.90
N PRO A 241 16.68 -7.61 -15.82
CA PRO A 241 17.90 -7.86 -15.04
C PRO A 241 17.60 -7.78 -13.54
N PRO A 242 18.40 -8.45 -12.68
CA PRO A 242 18.28 -8.29 -11.24
C PRO A 242 18.64 -6.86 -10.81
N HIS A 243 18.01 -6.37 -9.74
CA HIS A 243 18.25 -5.03 -9.20
C HIS A 243 19.31 -5.01 -8.08
N GLU A 244 19.51 -6.14 -7.40
CA GLU A 244 20.55 -6.31 -6.38
C GLU A 244 21.45 -7.51 -6.75
N GLY A 245 22.73 -7.45 -6.33
CA GLY A 245 23.70 -8.52 -6.54
C GLY A 245 24.19 -9.08 -5.22
N GLY A 246 24.35 -10.42 -5.14
CA GLY A 246 24.84 -11.08 -3.95
C GLY A 246 24.83 -12.60 -4.04
N GLY A 247 24.82 -13.28 -2.90
CA GLY A 247 24.55 -14.70 -2.84
C GLY A 247 23.10 -15.03 -3.15
N GLU A 248 22.73 -16.28 -3.29
CA GLU A 248 21.44 -16.85 -3.66
C GLU A 248 20.99 -16.56 -5.10
N MET A 249 21.04 -15.31 -5.54
CA MET A 249 20.54 -14.86 -6.85
C MET A 249 21.44 -15.24 -8.06
N ILE A 250 22.58 -15.91 -7.80
CA ILE A 250 23.57 -16.30 -8.80
C ILE A 250 23.55 -17.81 -9.08
N ASN A 251 23.85 -18.18 -10.33
CA ASN A 251 24.14 -19.56 -10.71
C ASN A 251 25.65 -19.79 -10.67
N HIS A 252 26.42 -19.01 -11.43
CA HIS A 252 27.90 -19.07 -11.42
C HIS A 252 28.50 -17.68 -11.29
N VAL A 253 29.57 -17.56 -10.47
CA VAL A 253 30.38 -16.34 -10.34
C VAL A 253 31.81 -16.66 -10.77
N ARG A 254 32.34 -15.87 -11.70
CA ARG A 254 33.72 -15.90 -12.17
C ARG A 254 34.26 -14.50 -12.31
N TRP A 255 35.55 -14.33 -12.29
CA TRP A 255 36.16 -13.01 -12.55
C TRP A 255 35.80 -12.45 -13.95
N SER A 256 35.46 -13.31 -14.90
CA SER A 256 35.05 -12.93 -16.26
C SER A 256 33.56 -12.55 -16.38
N GLY A 257 32.75 -12.77 -15.33
CA GLY A 257 31.32 -12.47 -15.33
C GLY A 257 30.51 -13.40 -14.46
N THR A 258 29.23 -13.05 -14.29
CA THR A 258 28.26 -13.79 -13.45
C THR A 258 27.07 -14.23 -14.29
N THR A 259 26.56 -15.43 -14.02
CA THR A 259 25.26 -15.87 -14.52
C THR A 259 24.28 -15.94 -13.35
N TYR A 260 23.05 -15.58 -13.61
CA TYR A 260 22.01 -15.45 -12.58
C TYR A 260 21.21 -16.74 -12.44
N ASN A 261 20.58 -16.89 -11.30
CA ASN A 261 19.70 -17.99 -10.96
C ASN A 261 18.37 -17.88 -11.73
N GLU A 262 17.55 -18.91 -11.69
CA GLU A 262 16.18 -18.89 -12.23
C GLU A 262 15.22 -18.07 -11.34
N LEU A 263 14.00 -17.83 -11.85
CA LEU A 263 12.93 -17.18 -11.09
C LEU A 263 12.47 -18.05 -9.90
N PRO A 264 12.11 -17.45 -8.78
CA PRO A 264 12.17 -16.01 -8.47
C PRO A 264 13.54 -15.58 -7.93
N TYR A 265 14.44 -16.51 -7.68
CA TYR A 265 15.70 -16.35 -6.90
C TYR A 265 16.65 -15.31 -7.49
N LYS A 266 16.64 -15.08 -8.83
CA LYS A 266 17.48 -14.03 -9.42
C LYS A 266 17.19 -12.61 -8.92
N PHE A 267 16.06 -12.40 -8.25
CA PHE A 267 15.67 -11.11 -7.68
C PHE A 267 15.80 -11.06 -6.15
N GLU A 268 16.23 -12.14 -5.50
CA GLU A 268 16.35 -12.23 -4.04
C GLU A 268 17.81 -12.45 -3.65
N ALA A 269 18.53 -11.35 -3.45
CA ALA A 269 19.94 -11.39 -3.10
C ALA A 269 20.16 -11.51 -1.59
N GLY A 270 21.08 -12.40 -1.18
CA GLY A 270 21.43 -12.61 0.23
C GLY A 270 20.45 -13.52 0.96
N THR A 271 20.56 -13.58 2.29
CA THR A 271 19.63 -14.36 3.12
C THR A 271 18.27 -13.66 3.18
N PRO A 272 17.19 -14.26 2.65
CA PRO A 272 15.90 -13.61 2.63
C PRO A 272 15.26 -13.56 4.03
N ASN A 273 14.24 -12.70 4.18
CA ASN A 273 13.44 -12.59 5.41
C ASN A 273 12.44 -13.77 5.52
N PHE A 274 12.96 -14.98 5.76
CA PHE A 274 12.13 -16.21 5.85
C PHE A 274 11.19 -16.20 7.06
N VAL A 275 11.53 -15.51 8.16
CA VAL A 275 10.62 -15.31 9.30
C VAL A 275 9.46 -14.40 8.91
N GLY A 276 9.78 -13.31 8.19
CA GLY A 276 8.76 -12.37 7.70
C GLY A 276 7.81 -13.01 6.70
N SER A 277 8.30 -13.81 5.75
CA SER A 277 7.45 -14.51 4.77
C SER A 277 6.53 -15.53 5.44
N TYR A 278 7.05 -16.31 6.39
CA TYR A 278 6.23 -17.23 7.18
C TYR A 278 5.15 -16.50 7.97
N ALA A 279 5.49 -15.42 8.66
CA ALA A 279 4.52 -14.63 9.41
C ALA A 279 3.48 -13.93 8.48
N LEU A 280 3.89 -13.52 7.26
CA LEU A 280 2.98 -13.01 6.24
C LEU A 280 1.97 -14.09 5.81
N SER A 281 2.42 -15.35 5.67
CA SER A 281 1.52 -16.45 5.35
C SER A 281 0.42 -16.65 6.41
N LYS A 282 0.73 -16.36 7.69
CA LYS A 282 -0.25 -16.42 8.78
C LYS A 282 -1.24 -15.25 8.77
N ALA A 283 -0.79 -14.08 8.31
CA ALA A 283 -1.69 -12.96 8.07
C ALA A 283 -2.67 -13.27 6.91
N ILE A 284 -2.19 -13.93 5.85
CA ILE A 284 -3.04 -14.41 4.75
C ILE A 284 -4.06 -15.43 5.27
N ASP A 285 -3.64 -16.43 6.07
CA ASP A 285 -4.55 -17.40 6.70
C ASP A 285 -5.64 -16.69 7.49
N TYR A 286 -5.27 -15.64 8.25
CA TYR A 286 -6.21 -14.88 9.06
C TYR A 286 -7.26 -14.14 8.21
N ILE A 287 -6.83 -13.47 7.14
CA ILE A 287 -7.72 -12.78 6.19
C ILE A 287 -8.66 -13.79 5.50
N GLN A 288 -8.12 -14.88 4.98
CA GLN A 288 -8.89 -15.90 4.27
C GLN A 288 -9.93 -16.60 5.18
N ALA A 289 -9.59 -16.80 6.46
CA ALA A 289 -10.52 -17.38 7.43
C ALA A 289 -11.73 -16.48 7.73
N LEU A 290 -11.59 -15.15 7.56
CA LEU A 290 -12.69 -14.19 7.69
C LEU A 290 -13.55 -14.12 6.43
N GLY A 291 -12.93 -14.26 5.25
CA GLY A 291 -13.57 -14.16 3.94
C GLY A 291 -13.78 -12.72 3.46
N TRP A 292 -13.54 -12.50 2.16
CA TRP A 292 -13.58 -11.16 1.57
C TRP A 292 -14.94 -10.48 1.66
N GLU A 293 -16.04 -11.22 1.44
CA GLU A 293 -17.39 -10.67 1.53
C GLU A 293 -17.67 -10.05 2.91
N ALA A 294 -17.23 -10.71 3.98
CA ALA A 294 -17.39 -10.21 5.34
C ALA A 294 -16.48 -9.01 5.63
N ILE A 295 -15.25 -9.01 5.10
CA ILE A 295 -14.29 -7.91 5.26
C ILE A 295 -14.82 -6.66 4.56
N GLU A 296 -15.16 -6.76 3.28
CA GLU A 296 -15.65 -5.64 2.47
C GLU A 296 -16.96 -5.07 3.01
N ALA A 297 -17.89 -5.93 3.48
CA ALA A 297 -19.13 -5.50 4.10
C ALA A 297 -18.87 -4.72 5.41
N HIS A 298 -17.95 -5.22 6.24
CA HIS A 298 -17.58 -4.56 7.50
C HIS A 298 -16.92 -3.19 7.27
N GLU A 299 -15.95 -3.12 6.38
CA GLU A 299 -15.26 -1.86 6.08
C GLU A 299 -16.17 -0.83 5.42
N ARG A 300 -17.06 -1.28 4.51
CA ARG A 300 -18.08 -0.42 3.93
C ARG A 300 -19.02 0.15 4.99
N GLU A 301 -19.53 -0.69 5.91
CA GLU A 301 -20.39 -0.25 7.01
C GLU A 301 -19.71 0.80 7.88
N LEU A 302 -18.43 0.61 8.23
CA LEU A 302 -17.67 1.57 9.04
C LEU A 302 -17.40 2.87 8.28
N THR A 303 -17.07 2.78 6.98
CA THR A 303 -16.81 3.95 6.13
C THR A 303 -18.07 4.80 5.99
N GLU A 304 -19.19 4.20 5.61
CA GLU A 304 -20.47 4.88 5.47
C GLU A 304 -20.93 5.51 6.81
N TYR A 305 -20.79 4.77 7.91
CA TYR A 305 -21.14 5.27 9.23
C TYR A 305 -20.28 6.47 9.65
N CYS A 306 -18.96 6.41 9.42
CA CYS A 306 -18.05 7.50 9.76
C CYS A 306 -18.29 8.73 8.87
N GLU A 307 -18.49 8.56 7.56
CA GLU A 307 -18.81 9.67 6.65
C GLU A 307 -20.10 10.37 7.08
N ALA A 308 -21.16 9.63 7.39
CA ALA A 308 -22.41 10.20 7.86
C ALA A 308 -22.26 11.02 9.17
N GLN A 309 -21.42 10.53 10.11
CA GLN A 309 -21.13 11.25 11.35
C GLN A 309 -20.28 12.50 11.12
N LEU A 310 -19.30 12.45 10.22
CA LEU A 310 -18.44 13.57 9.87
C LEU A 310 -19.23 14.66 9.14
N SER A 311 -20.07 14.30 8.15
CA SER A 311 -20.88 15.23 7.37
C SER A 311 -21.93 15.96 8.24
N ALA A 312 -22.29 15.41 9.40
CA ALA A 312 -23.17 16.07 10.38
C ALA A 312 -22.47 17.15 11.23
N ILE A 313 -21.14 17.29 11.11
CA ILE A 313 -20.36 18.30 11.85
C ILE A 313 -20.18 19.54 10.97
N GLU A 314 -20.65 20.69 11.43
CA GLU A 314 -20.48 21.94 10.70
C GLU A 314 -19.00 22.26 10.44
N GLY A 315 -18.69 22.65 9.21
CA GLY A 315 -17.35 23.00 8.77
C GLY A 315 -16.46 21.83 8.38
N VAL A 316 -16.88 20.58 8.58
CA VAL A 316 -16.16 19.41 8.08
C VAL A 316 -16.35 19.28 6.56
N HIS A 317 -15.25 19.12 5.85
CA HIS A 317 -15.20 18.83 4.42
C HIS A 317 -14.52 17.49 4.18
N ILE A 318 -15.25 16.51 3.66
CA ILE A 318 -14.76 15.18 3.31
C ILE A 318 -14.33 15.19 1.85
N TYR A 319 -13.11 14.71 1.56
CA TYR A 319 -12.61 14.61 0.19
C TYR A 319 -13.15 13.36 -0.51
N ALA A 320 -13.56 13.50 -1.76
CA ALA A 320 -14.13 12.43 -2.60
C ALA A 320 -15.28 11.65 -1.89
N GLU A 321 -16.19 12.37 -1.21
CA GLU A 321 -17.23 11.83 -0.32
C GLU A 321 -18.14 10.79 -0.99
N HIS A 322 -18.41 10.92 -2.27
CA HIS A 322 -19.37 10.06 -2.98
C HIS A 322 -18.72 8.99 -3.86
N GLN A 323 -17.40 8.84 -3.78
CA GLN A 323 -16.70 7.82 -4.56
C GLN A 323 -16.59 6.50 -3.77
N PRO A 324 -16.53 5.34 -4.46
CA PRO A 324 -16.25 4.06 -3.81
C PRO A 324 -14.91 4.11 -3.07
N LYS A 325 -14.90 3.73 -1.80
CA LYS A 325 -13.72 3.78 -0.93
C LYS A 325 -13.45 2.45 -0.24
N ALA A 326 -12.19 2.20 0.06
CA ALA A 326 -11.70 1.08 0.83
C ALA A 326 -11.17 1.57 2.18
N GLY A 327 -12.05 1.67 3.19
CA GLY A 327 -11.71 1.85 4.60
C GLY A 327 -10.88 3.11 4.97
N VAL A 328 -10.80 4.13 4.11
CA VAL A 328 -9.98 5.34 4.34
C VAL A 328 -10.80 6.59 4.05
N ILE A 329 -10.75 7.57 4.96
CA ILE A 329 -11.43 8.87 4.81
C ILE A 329 -10.45 9.98 5.16
N SER A 330 -10.27 10.95 4.25
CA SER A 330 -9.56 12.21 4.53
C SER A 330 -10.53 13.37 4.56
N PHE A 331 -10.31 14.28 5.51
CA PHE A 331 -11.17 15.45 5.70
C PHE A 331 -10.39 16.62 6.25
N ASN A 332 -10.96 17.80 6.15
CA ASN A 332 -10.52 19.04 6.79
C ASN A 332 -11.69 19.72 7.50
N ILE A 333 -11.36 20.68 8.38
CA ILE A 333 -12.34 21.43 9.16
C ILE A 333 -12.13 22.92 8.90
N PHE A 334 -13.17 23.59 8.39
CA PHE A 334 -13.18 25.01 8.13
C PHE A 334 -14.10 25.71 9.15
N THR A 335 -13.59 26.74 9.81
CA THR A 335 -14.38 27.51 10.78
C THR A 335 -14.89 28.79 10.14
N ASN A 336 -16.09 29.23 10.59
CA ASN A 336 -16.69 30.49 10.16
C ASN A 336 -16.07 31.73 10.80
N HIS A 337 -14.95 31.60 11.55
CA HIS A 337 -14.24 32.76 12.06
C HIS A 337 -13.63 33.54 10.90
N GLN A 338 -14.39 34.56 10.46
CA GLN A 338 -13.88 35.56 9.53
C GLN A 338 -12.68 36.26 10.24
N SER A 339 -11.48 36.03 9.75
CA SER A 339 -10.39 36.95 10.08
C SER A 339 -10.81 38.37 9.69
N PRO A 340 -10.65 39.38 10.55
CA PRO A 340 -10.98 40.76 10.21
C PRO A 340 -10.25 41.28 8.96
N ILE A 341 -9.29 40.52 8.44
CA ILE A 341 -8.41 40.89 7.34
C ILE A 341 -8.71 40.08 6.04
N THR A 342 -9.34 38.90 6.14
CA THR A 342 -9.63 38.07 4.98
C THR A 342 -11.03 37.49 5.08
N ASN A 343 -11.83 37.60 4.00
CA ASN A 343 -13.18 37.01 3.89
C ASN A 343 -13.14 35.48 3.68
N HIS A 344 -12.07 34.78 4.07
CA HIS A 344 -11.91 33.35 3.88
C HIS A 344 -12.22 32.58 5.17
N GLN A 345 -12.89 31.44 5.03
CA GLN A 345 -13.02 30.47 6.11
C GLN A 345 -11.63 30.07 6.60
N SER A 346 -11.44 30.01 7.93
CA SER A 346 -10.16 29.59 8.52
C SER A 346 -10.12 28.06 8.61
N LEU A 347 -9.07 27.46 8.05
CA LEU A 347 -8.80 26.05 8.18
C LEU A 347 -8.19 25.75 9.56
N LEU A 348 -8.78 24.84 10.33
CA LEU A 348 -8.11 24.28 11.50
C LEU A 348 -6.92 23.43 11.03
N HIS A 349 -5.73 23.74 11.53
CA HIS A 349 -4.55 23.02 11.05
C HIS A 349 -4.61 21.51 11.39
N PRO A 350 -4.47 20.60 10.41
CA PRO A 350 -4.64 19.16 10.64
C PRO A 350 -3.77 18.60 11.77
N PHE A 351 -2.55 19.12 11.93
CA PHE A 351 -1.65 18.71 13.00
C PHE A 351 -2.19 19.02 14.40
N ASP A 352 -2.81 20.19 14.59
CA ASP A 352 -3.39 20.56 15.89
C ASP A 352 -4.59 19.69 16.22
N VAL A 353 -5.44 19.42 15.22
CA VAL A 353 -6.56 18.47 15.35
C VAL A 353 -6.06 17.10 15.76
N GLY A 354 -5.05 16.56 15.06
CA GLY A 354 -4.47 15.25 15.37
C GLY A 354 -3.83 15.20 16.76
N THR A 355 -3.15 16.26 17.18
CA THR A 355 -2.56 16.35 18.53
C THR A 355 -3.62 16.29 19.64
N LEU A 356 -4.74 17.00 19.46
CA LEU A 356 -5.84 16.97 20.43
C LEU A 356 -6.59 15.64 20.43
N LEU A 357 -6.68 14.96 19.30
CA LEU A 357 -7.23 13.59 19.20
C LEU A 357 -6.34 12.59 19.95
N ASP A 358 -5.02 12.64 19.75
CA ASP A 358 -4.05 11.78 20.45
C ASP A 358 -4.16 11.93 21.98
N GLN A 359 -4.26 13.16 22.51
CA GLN A 359 -4.48 13.40 23.93
C GLN A 359 -5.76 12.76 24.48
N GLN A 360 -6.69 12.40 23.60
CA GLN A 360 -7.94 11.70 23.95
C GLN A 360 -7.87 10.19 23.66
N GLY A 361 -6.71 9.65 23.28
CA GLY A 361 -6.49 8.23 23.02
C GLY A 361 -6.87 7.80 21.59
N VAL A 362 -7.14 8.76 20.69
CA VAL A 362 -7.53 8.47 19.30
C VAL A 362 -6.34 8.71 18.37
N ALA A 363 -5.82 7.64 17.79
CA ALA A 363 -4.72 7.67 16.84
C ALA A 363 -5.23 7.84 15.40
N VAL A 364 -4.96 9.00 14.82
CA VAL A 364 -5.22 9.32 13.41
C VAL A 364 -3.92 9.77 12.74
N ARG A 365 -3.93 9.91 11.42
CA ARG A 365 -2.80 10.50 10.70
C ARG A 365 -3.14 11.90 10.19
N THR A 366 -2.13 12.78 10.16
CA THR A 366 -2.28 14.15 9.64
C THR A 366 -1.13 14.51 8.69
N GLY A 367 -1.36 15.49 7.81
CA GLY A 367 -0.36 16.02 6.88
C GLY A 367 -0.51 15.52 5.45
N HIS A 368 0.61 15.33 4.75
CA HIS A 368 0.64 15.01 3.31
C HIS A 368 0.44 13.51 3.00
N HIS A 369 0.48 12.62 4.00
CA HIS A 369 0.33 11.16 3.84
C HIS A 369 1.27 10.53 2.81
N CYS A 370 2.46 11.11 2.61
CA CYS A 370 3.41 10.73 1.55
C CYS A 370 2.82 10.80 0.13
N ALA A 371 1.94 11.78 -0.13
CA ALA A 371 1.31 12.07 -1.42
C ALA A 371 1.21 13.60 -1.62
N GLU A 372 2.34 14.29 -1.44
CA GLU A 372 2.40 15.75 -1.49
C GLU A 372 1.82 16.35 -2.78
N PRO A 373 2.06 15.80 -3.99
CA PRO A 373 1.43 16.35 -5.20
C PRO A 373 -0.09 16.32 -5.20
N LEU A 374 -0.70 15.32 -4.56
CA LEU A 374 -2.16 15.28 -4.38
C LEU A 374 -2.62 16.35 -3.39
N ILE A 375 -1.93 16.53 -2.27
CA ILE A 375 -2.26 17.54 -1.26
C ILE A 375 -2.12 18.95 -1.84
N ASP A 376 -1.09 19.20 -2.66
CA ASP A 376 -0.93 20.45 -3.40
C ASP A 376 -2.10 20.70 -4.37
N ALA A 377 -2.57 19.66 -5.08
CA ALA A 377 -3.73 19.74 -5.95
C ALA A 377 -5.02 20.04 -5.18
N LEU A 378 -5.15 19.61 -3.92
CA LEU A 378 -6.25 19.95 -3.02
C LEU A 378 -6.15 21.41 -2.50
N GLY A 379 -5.01 22.06 -2.63
CA GLY A 379 -4.78 23.44 -2.19
C GLY A 379 -4.78 23.62 -0.66
N VAL A 380 -4.39 22.59 0.10
CA VAL A 380 -4.39 22.59 1.57
C VAL A 380 -3.02 22.20 2.14
N PRO A 381 -2.67 22.59 3.37
CA PRO A 381 -1.38 22.22 3.98
C PRO A 381 -1.31 20.75 4.42
N GLY A 382 -2.39 20.00 4.30
CA GLY A 382 -2.53 18.62 4.70
C GLY A 382 -3.98 18.27 5.02
N THR A 383 -4.23 17.01 5.33
CA THR A 383 -5.56 16.54 5.77
C THR A 383 -5.46 15.76 7.08
N VAL A 384 -6.59 15.60 7.77
CA VAL A 384 -6.77 14.59 8.81
C VAL A 384 -7.28 13.33 8.10
N ARG A 385 -6.66 12.18 8.36
CA ARG A 385 -7.05 10.91 7.77
C ARG A 385 -7.39 9.88 8.84
N VAL A 386 -8.54 9.27 8.73
CA VAL A 386 -8.92 8.07 9.49
C VAL A 386 -8.94 6.87 8.57
N SER A 387 -8.58 5.72 9.08
CA SER A 387 -8.59 4.47 8.32
C SER A 387 -8.89 3.28 9.23
N PHE A 388 -9.72 2.37 8.73
CA PHE A 388 -10.26 1.25 9.48
C PHE A 388 -9.46 -0.03 9.22
N GLY A 389 -9.44 -0.90 10.24
CA GLY A 389 -8.96 -2.26 10.16
C GLY A 389 -10.02 -3.22 10.68
N LEU A 390 -9.76 -4.52 10.52
CA LEU A 390 -10.70 -5.60 10.88
C LEU A 390 -11.17 -5.59 12.34
N TYR A 391 -10.47 -4.92 13.23
CA TYR A 391 -10.75 -4.84 14.65
C TYR A 391 -11.52 -3.60 15.08
N ASN A 392 -11.69 -2.62 14.18
CA ASN A 392 -12.47 -1.42 14.48
C ASN A 392 -13.95 -1.71 14.44
N ASP A 393 -14.71 -0.92 15.19
CA ASP A 393 -16.16 -0.99 15.27
C ASP A 393 -16.80 0.41 15.37
N LYS A 394 -18.12 0.49 15.42
CA LYS A 394 -18.84 1.76 15.54
C LYS A 394 -18.53 2.50 16.84
N ALA A 395 -18.19 1.81 17.92
CA ALA A 395 -17.81 2.46 19.17
C ALA A 395 -16.48 3.22 19.06
N ASP A 396 -15.53 2.70 18.25
CA ASP A 396 -14.30 3.43 17.91
C ASP A 396 -14.63 4.74 17.15
N ILE A 397 -15.58 4.68 16.22
CA ILE A 397 -16.03 5.87 15.45
C ILE A 397 -16.75 6.86 16.38
N ASP A 398 -17.63 6.40 17.25
CA ASP A 398 -18.34 7.25 18.22
C ASP A 398 -17.36 7.96 19.15
N ALA A 399 -16.34 7.25 19.65
CA ALA A 399 -15.29 7.83 20.48
C ALA A 399 -14.45 8.86 19.69
N PHE A 400 -14.08 8.57 18.43
CA PHE A 400 -13.41 9.50 17.54
C PHE A 400 -14.25 10.76 17.31
N ILE A 401 -15.53 10.65 16.97
CA ILE A 401 -16.43 11.78 16.71
C ILE A 401 -16.60 12.65 17.97
N ALA A 402 -16.73 12.04 19.14
CA ALA A 402 -16.80 12.76 20.40
C ALA A 402 -15.49 13.54 20.68
N ALA A 403 -14.34 12.91 20.44
CA ALA A 403 -13.04 13.53 20.57
C ALA A 403 -12.83 14.66 19.55
N LEU A 404 -13.27 14.48 18.31
CA LEU A 404 -13.16 15.48 17.23
C LEU A 404 -14.00 16.72 17.56
N LYS A 405 -15.26 16.58 17.98
CA LYS A 405 -16.11 17.70 18.39
C LYS A 405 -15.48 18.52 19.51
N LYS A 406 -14.85 17.84 20.48
CA LYS A 406 -14.12 18.51 21.55
C LYS A 406 -12.87 19.24 21.05
N ALA A 407 -12.10 18.62 20.13
CA ALA A 407 -10.93 19.26 19.53
C ALA A 407 -11.34 20.53 18.74
N ILE A 408 -12.43 20.48 17.98
CA ILE A 408 -12.97 21.64 17.27
C ILE A 408 -13.31 22.76 18.26
N MET A 409 -14.06 22.47 19.36
CA MET A 409 -14.39 23.48 20.37
C MET A 409 -13.16 24.11 21.05
N MET A 410 -12.03 23.41 21.11
CA MET A 410 -10.81 23.93 21.71
C MET A 410 -9.98 24.79 20.73
N LEU A 411 -10.17 24.60 19.43
CA LEU A 411 -9.43 25.31 18.37
C LEU A 411 -10.23 26.42 17.72
N SER A 412 -11.55 26.46 17.93
CA SER A 412 -12.45 27.54 17.51
C SER A 412 -12.57 28.57 18.60
#